data_3cb6c5ad86f29c189083d44770204177
#
_entry.id   3cb6c5ad86f29c189083d44770204177
#
_cell.length_a   1.000
_cell.length_b   1.000
_cell.length_c   1.000
_cell.angle_alpha   90.00
_cell.angle_beta   90.00
_cell.angle_gamma   90.00
#
_symmetry.space_group_name_H-M   'P 1'
#
loop_
_entity.id
_entity.type
_entity.pdbx_description
1 polymer ?
#
loop_
_entity_poly.entity_id
_entity_poly.type
_entity_poly.pdbx_seq_one_letter_code
_entity_poly.pdbx_strand_id
1 'polypeptide(L)'
;MQDRVKSGHDRELVQSYPYRSACPSTVWGELVEHATEQIYLAGYTNYFFWLEQPAFVETLRRKIDAGCRVRFLLGDPDGEVTRQRETVENVALSVSTRIHITMEHLERLRAAGGPEARFSSHEDAANHVSLSVFRFDQQVMVTPHLARLVGHDSPLLHLRRQGDAGMFDRFVEHAEELWTRGLPITA
;
A
#
# COMPACT_ATOMS: atom_id res chain seq x y z
N MET A 1 7.50 -33.19 24.54
CA MET A 1 8.38 -31.99 24.67
C MET A 1 7.80 -30.95 23.75
N GLN A 2 6.99 -30.05 24.32
CA GLN A 2 6.31 -28.99 23.53
C GLN A 2 7.36 -27.93 23.24
N ASP A 3 7.72 -27.79 21.94
CA ASP A 3 8.45 -26.63 21.48
C ASP A 3 7.62 -25.38 21.81
N ARG A 4 8.11 -24.61 22.76
CA ARG A 4 7.64 -23.26 22.98
C ARG A 4 7.91 -22.48 21.68
N VAL A 5 6.87 -22.25 20.88
CA VAL A 5 6.88 -21.24 19.84
C VAL A 5 7.41 -19.96 20.50
N LYS A 6 8.57 -19.51 20.06
CA LYS A 6 9.21 -18.33 20.65
C LYS A 6 8.25 -17.14 20.50
N SER A 7 7.77 -16.63 21.60
CA SER A 7 6.78 -15.55 21.74
C SER A 7 7.26 -14.16 21.26
N GLY A 8 8.25 -14.10 20.36
CA GLY A 8 8.76 -12.83 19.81
C GLY A 8 7.85 -12.21 18.75
N HIS A 9 7.15 -13.03 17.99
CA HIS A 9 6.34 -12.58 16.85
C HIS A 9 4.99 -12.01 17.26
N ASP A 10 4.44 -12.39 18.40
CA ASP A 10 3.18 -11.86 18.95
C ASP A 10 3.25 -10.36 19.27
N ARG A 11 4.45 -9.80 19.33
CA ARG A 11 4.69 -8.38 19.64
C ARG A 11 4.74 -7.48 18.40
N GLU A 12 4.71 -8.04 17.21
CA GLU A 12 4.71 -7.25 15.98
C GLU A 12 3.38 -6.51 15.77
N LEU A 13 2.26 -7.10 16.22
CA LEU A 13 0.95 -6.46 16.10
C LEU A 13 0.86 -5.27 17.06
N VAL A 14 0.87 -4.05 16.50
CA VAL A 14 0.66 -2.80 17.24
C VAL A 14 -0.82 -2.59 17.49
N GLN A 15 -1.65 -2.73 16.43
CA GLN A 15 -3.09 -2.51 16.47
C GLN A 15 -3.77 -3.28 15.34
N SER A 16 -5.02 -3.69 15.56
CA SER A 16 -5.92 -4.15 14.52
C SER A 16 -7.19 -3.30 14.51
N TYR A 17 -7.72 -3.07 13.32
CA TYR A 17 -8.97 -2.36 13.12
C TYR A 17 -9.93 -3.26 12.36
N PRO A 18 -11.24 -3.30 12.74
CA PRO A 18 -12.23 -4.14 12.08
C PRO A 18 -12.43 -3.74 10.60
N TYR A 19 -12.16 -2.50 10.26
CA TYR A 19 -12.17 -1.94 8.92
C TYR A 19 -11.16 -0.78 8.83
N ARG A 20 -10.57 -0.56 7.65
CA ARG A 20 -9.51 0.43 7.47
C ARG A 20 -9.95 1.86 7.84
N SER A 21 -11.18 2.23 7.53
CA SER A 21 -11.72 3.56 7.87
C SER A 21 -11.93 3.79 9.36
N ALA A 22 -11.79 2.76 10.22
CA ALA A 22 -11.72 2.94 11.66
C ALA A 22 -10.33 3.41 12.16
N CYS A 23 -9.29 3.31 11.31
CA CYS A 23 -7.98 3.84 11.64
C CYS A 23 -7.98 5.36 11.49
N PRO A 24 -7.64 6.12 12.55
CA PRO A 24 -7.59 7.58 12.47
C PRO A 24 -6.62 8.07 11.38
N SER A 25 -7.01 9.11 10.63
CA SER A 25 -6.17 9.72 9.59
C SER A 25 -4.84 10.25 10.14
N THR A 26 -4.81 10.63 11.42
CA THR A 26 -3.59 11.05 12.13
C THR A 26 -2.55 9.94 12.22
N VAL A 27 -2.96 8.67 12.39
CA VAL A 27 -2.03 7.53 12.42
C VAL A 27 -1.31 7.39 11.08
N TRP A 28 -2.04 7.52 9.97
CA TRP A 28 -1.45 7.50 8.63
C TRP A 28 -0.51 8.69 8.41
N GLY A 29 -0.90 9.89 8.85
CA GLY A 29 -0.07 11.07 8.77
C GLY A 29 1.22 10.93 9.56
N GLU A 30 1.17 10.41 10.78
CA GLU A 30 2.35 10.14 11.62
C GLU A 30 3.29 9.11 10.99
N LEU A 31 2.77 8.03 10.41
CA LEU A 31 3.59 7.03 9.72
C LEU A 31 4.33 7.63 8.52
N VAL A 32 3.65 8.43 7.71
CA VAL A 32 4.28 9.14 6.58
C VAL A 32 5.32 10.13 7.09
N GLU A 33 4.98 10.92 8.10
CA GLU A 33 5.88 11.98 8.62
C GLU A 33 7.15 11.41 9.24
N HIS A 34 7.07 10.31 9.98
CA HIS A 34 8.21 9.69 10.64
C HIS A 34 9.08 8.82 9.73
N ALA A 35 8.58 8.39 8.58
CA ALA A 35 9.37 7.59 7.64
C ALA A 35 10.54 8.41 7.08
N THR A 36 11.75 7.86 7.12
CA THR A 36 12.99 8.53 6.69
C THR A 36 13.73 7.74 5.62
N GLU A 37 13.60 6.43 5.59
CA GLU A 37 14.33 5.55 4.68
C GLU A 37 13.48 5.19 3.46
N GLN A 38 12.24 4.75 3.70
CA GLN A 38 11.35 4.33 2.62
C GLN A 38 9.87 4.45 2.97
N ILE A 39 9.10 4.81 1.95
CA ILE A 39 7.65 4.70 1.89
C ILE A 39 7.33 3.83 0.69
N TYR A 40 6.68 2.67 0.92
CA TYR A 40 6.25 1.80 -0.15
C TYR A 40 4.76 1.52 -0.04
N LEU A 41 3.99 2.01 -1.00
CA LEU A 41 2.54 1.92 -1.04
C LEU A 41 2.13 0.90 -2.11
N ALA A 42 2.07 -0.37 -1.72
CA ALA A 42 1.55 -1.45 -2.54
C ALA A 42 0.04 -1.60 -2.28
N GLY A 43 -0.75 -0.86 -3.03
CA GLY A 43 -2.21 -0.85 -2.92
C GLY A 43 -2.85 -0.75 -4.29
N TYR A 44 -4.09 -1.26 -4.43
CA TYR A 44 -4.72 -1.34 -5.74
C TYR A 44 -4.90 0.04 -6.38
N THR A 45 -5.40 1.03 -5.63
CA THR A 45 -5.63 2.39 -6.11
C THR A 45 -4.77 3.44 -5.39
N ASN A 46 -4.41 3.22 -4.14
CA ASN A 46 -3.77 4.17 -3.21
C ASN A 46 -4.50 5.53 -3.08
N TYR A 47 -5.73 5.60 -3.62
CA TYR A 47 -6.51 6.82 -3.77
C TYR A 47 -6.81 7.52 -2.43
N PHE A 48 -7.03 6.74 -1.37
CA PHE A 48 -7.43 7.30 -0.06
C PHE A 48 -6.36 8.23 0.55
N PHE A 49 -5.08 8.03 0.25
CA PHE A 49 -4.03 8.91 0.74
C PHE A 49 -4.21 10.35 0.26
N TRP A 50 -4.65 10.53 -0.98
CA TRP A 50 -4.89 11.86 -1.54
C TRP A 50 -6.10 12.57 -0.93
N LEU A 51 -7.06 11.81 -0.42
CA LEU A 51 -8.25 12.33 0.25
C LEU A 51 -8.00 12.63 1.73
N GLU A 52 -7.34 11.71 2.43
CA GLU A 52 -7.23 11.76 3.89
C GLU A 52 -6.00 12.54 4.38
N GLN A 53 -5.04 12.82 3.48
CA GLN A 53 -3.81 13.53 3.80
C GLN A 53 -3.69 14.79 2.93
N PRO A 54 -4.25 15.94 3.33
CA PRO A 54 -4.34 17.15 2.48
C PRO A 54 -2.99 17.65 1.94
N ALA A 55 -1.90 17.50 2.69
CA ALA A 55 -0.54 17.91 2.29
C ALA A 55 0.31 16.75 1.77
N PHE A 56 -0.30 15.67 1.28
CA PHE A 56 0.43 14.44 0.94
C PHE A 56 1.46 14.65 -0.17
N VAL A 57 1.12 15.40 -1.22
CA VAL A 57 2.04 15.71 -2.33
C VAL A 57 3.28 16.46 -1.82
N GLU A 58 3.08 17.51 -1.03
CA GLU A 58 4.16 18.31 -0.47
C GLU A 58 5.02 17.50 0.50
N THR A 59 4.38 16.66 1.30
CA THR A 59 5.09 15.78 2.24
C THR A 59 5.94 14.77 1.49
N LEU A 60 5.41 14.09 0.46
CA LEU A 60 6.18 13.15 -0.34
C LEU A 60 7.35 13.85 -1.07
N ARG A 61 7.14 15.05 -1.63
CA ARG A 61 8.21 15.82 -2.26
C ARG A 61 9.34 16.08 -1.28
N ARG A 62 9.03 16.61 -0.10
CA ARG A 62 10.02 16.87 0.96
C ARG A 62 10.76 15.59 1.40
N LYS A 63 10.05 14.44 1.47
CA LYS A 63 10.66 13.14 1.78
C LYS A 63 11.63 12.69 0.70
N ILE A 64 11.24 12.78 -0.57
CA ILE A 64 12.10 12.45 -1.72
C ILE A 64 13.34 13.33 -1.74
N ASP A 65 13.17 14.65 -1.56
CA ASP A 65 14.29 15.61 -1.49
C ASP A 65 15.26 15.31 -0.35
N ALA A 66 14.74 14.75 0.75
CA ALA A 66 15.54 14.30 1.90
C ALA A 66 16.17 12.88 1.71
N GLY A 67 15.99 12.25 0.56
CA GLY A 67 16.56 10.93 0.24
C GLY A 67 15.70 9.73 0.64
N CYS A 68 14.48 9.93 1.13
CA CYS A 68 13.55 8.83 1.39
C CYS A 68 13.11 8.20 0.06
N ARG A 69 13.24 6.88 -0.05
CA ARG A 69 12.79 6.13 -1.23
C ARG A 69 11.27 5.99 -1.22
N VAL A 70 10.60 6.54 -2.21
CA VAL A 70 9.14 6.47 -2.34
C VAL A 70 8.74 5.61 -3.53
N ARG A 71 7.91 4.59 -3.29
CA ARG A 71 7.45 3.64 -4.30
C ARG A 71 5.94 3.45 -4.27
N PHE A 72 5.35 3.28 -5.45
CA PHE A 72 3.94 2.97 -5.62
C PHE A 72 3.76 1.74 -6.50
N LEU A 73 3.05 0.73 -6.02
CA LEU A 73 2.54 -0.37 -6.83
C LEU A 73 1.02 -0.21 -6.93
N LEU A 74 0.52 -0.13 -8.15
CA LEU A 74 -0.90 0.09 -8.46
C LEU A 74 -1.48 -1.10 -9.22
N GLY A 75 -2.80 -1.28 -9.18
CA GLY A 75 -3.49 -2.10 -10.17
C GLY A 75 -3.38 -1.46 -11.55
N ASP A 76 -3.46 -2.27 -12.60
CA ASP A 76 -3.53 -1.78 -13.97
C ASP A 76 -4.95 -1.28 -14.25
N PRO A 77 -5.15 0.01 -14.60
CA PRO A 77 -6.49 0.56 -14.84
C PRO A 77 -7.23 -0.12 -16.00
N ASP A 78 -6.51 -0.66 -16.99
CA ASP A 78 -7.05 -1.35 -18.16
C ASP A 78 -7.10 -2.88 -17.99
N GLY A 79 -6.65 -3.38 -16.84
CA GLY A 79 -6.53 -4.81 -16.55
C GLY A 79 -7.87 -5.50 -16.32
N GLU A 80 -7.93 -6.81 -16.61
CA GLU A 80 -9.12 -7.63 -16.38
C GLU A 80 -9.49 -7.70 -14.89
N VAL A 81 -8.50 -7.77 -13.99
CA VAL A 81 -8.72 -7.77 -12.54
C VAL A 81 -9.40 -6.47 -12.10
N THR A 82 -9.03 -5.32 -12.68
CA THR A 82 -9.68 -4.03 -12.41
C THR A 82 -11.14 -4.06 -12.83
N ARG A 83 -11.46 -4.54 -14.04
CA ARG A 83 -12.84 -4.65 -14.54
C ARG A 83 -13.69 -5.57 -13.66
N GLN A 84 -13.16 -6.71 -13.26
CA GLN A 84 -13.86 -7.63 -12.37
C GLN A 84 -14.11 -6.98 -11.00
N ARG A 85 -13.13 -6.27 -10.47
CA ARG A 85 -13.25 -5.56 -9.19
C ARG A 85 -14.28 -4.44 -9.25
N GLU A 86 -14.36 -3.69 -10.32
CA GLU A 86 -15.38 -2.66 -10.55
C GLU A 86 -16.80 -3.24 -10.53
N THR A 87 -16.97 -4.42 -11.14
CA THR A 87 -18.26 -5.14 -11.12
C THR A 87 -18.66 -5.54 -9.70
N VAL A 88 -17.70 -5.95 -8.87
CA VAL A 88 -17.96 -6.35 -7.47
C VAL A 88 -18.24 -5.12 -6.59
N GLU A 89 -17.45 -4.06 -6.72
CA GLU A 89 -17.60 -2.86 -5.90
C GLU A 89 -18.85 -2.06 -6.28
N ASN A 90 -19.19 -1.99 -7.55
CA ASN A 90 -20.35 -1.29 -8.09
C ASN A 90 -20.55 0.11 -7.50
N VAL A 91 -19.48 0.91 -7.42
CA VAL A 91 -19.47 2.27 -6.88
C VAL A 91 -19.31 3.31 -7.99
N ALA A 92 -19.87 4.51 -7.77
CA ALA A 92 -19.86 5.60 -8.78
C ALA A 92 -18.43 6.01 -9.19
N LEU A 93 -17.49 6.05 -8.25
CA LEU A 93 -16.07 6.31 -8.51
C LEU A 93 -15.36 4.99 -8.74
N SER A 94 -15.25 4.59 -10.01
CA SER A 94 -14.70 3.29 -10.42
C SER A 94 -13.25 3.06 -9.95
N VAL A 95 -12.81 1.80 -9.93
CA VAL A 95 -11.45 1.44 -9.54
C VAL A 95 -10.43 2.07 -10.51
N SER A 96 -10.66 1.96 -11.81
CA SER A 96 -9.82 2.55 -12.86
C SER A 96 -9.71 4.06 -12.71
N THR A 97 -10.83 4.77 -12.46
CA THR A 97 -10.83 6.22 -12.22
C THR A 97 -9.96 6.59 -11.01
N ARG A 98 -10.07 5.84 -9.91
CA ARG A 98 -9.23 6.07 -8.71
C ARG A 98 -7.75 5.83 -8.97
N ILE A 99 -7.40 4.85 -9.81
CA ILE A 99 -6.02 4.61 -10.24
C ILE A 99 -5.51 5.80 -11.07
N HIS A 100 -6.29 6.28 -12.06
CA HIS A 100 -5.92 7.43 -12.89
C HIS A 100 -5.68 8.70 -12.06
N ILE A 101 -6.54 8.99 -11.07
CA ILE A 101 -6.33 10.11 -10.15
C ILE A 101 -4.99 9.97 -9.41
N THR A 102 -4.66 8.77 -8.94
CA THR A 102 -3.36 8.51 -8.30
C THR A 102 -2.21 8.75 -9.29
N MET A 103 -2.33 8.29 -10.53
CA MET A 103 -1.31 8.54 -11.57
C MET A 103 -1.10 10.03 -11.84
N GLU A 104 -2.17 10.83 -11.90
CA GLU A 104 -2.06 12.29 -12.05
C GLU A 104 -1.29 12.95 -10.89
N HIS A 105 -1.50 12.48 -9.67
CA HIS A 105 -0.71 12.96 -8.52
C HIS A 105 0.76 12.54 -8.59
N LEU A 106 1.04 11.32 -9.03
CA LEU A 106 2.41 10.83 -9.23
C LEU A 106 3.13 11.64 -10.32
N GLU A 107 2.44 12.01 -11.39
CA GLU A 107 3.00 12.87 -12.44
C GLU A 107 3.44 14.24 -11.91
N ARG A 108 2.64 14.85 -11.02
CA ARG A 108 3.01 16.12 -10.35
C ARG A 108 4.25 16.00 -9.46
N LEU A 109 4.57 14.79 -9.00
CA LEU A 109 5.78 14.52 -8.19
C LEU A 109 7.02 14.25 -9.03
N ARG A 110 6.89 13.88 -10.30
CA ARG A 110 8.02 13.51 -11.18
C ARG A 110 9.02 14.63 -11.44
N ALA A 111 8.57 15.88 -11.47
CA ALA A 111 9.43 17.04 -11.73
C ALA A 111 10.60 17.21 -10.75
N ALA A 112 10.59 16.53 -9.61
CA ALA A 112 11.62 16.60 -8.56
C ALA A 112 12.43 15.28 -8.41
N GLY A 113 12.52 14.46 -9.46
CA GLY A 113 13.16 13.15 -9.35
C GLY A 113 12.22 12.03 -8.84
N GLY A 114 10.96 12.29 -8.71
CA GLY A 114 9.75 11.56 -8.44
C GLY A 114 9.79 10.18 -7.79
N PRO A 115 8.63 9.67 -7.34
CA PRO A 115 8.54 8.30 -6.83
C PRO A 115 8.69 7.28 -7.96
N GLU A 116 9.22 6.11 -7.64
CA GLU A 116 9.16 4.96 -8.53
C GLU A 116 7.72 4.42 -8.54
N ALA A 117 7.17 4.13 -9.71
CA ALA A 117 5.82 3.58 -9.82
C ALA A 117 5.76 2.40 -10.79
N ARG A 118 4.97 1.38 -10.44
CA ARG A 118 4.74 0.19 -11.26
C ARG A 118 3.27 -0.20 -11.23
N PHE A 119 2.80 -0.77 -12.34
CA PHE A 119 1.56 -1.55 -12.35
C PHE A 119 1.83 -2.98 -11.91
N SER A 120 0.93 -3.54 -11.10
CA SER A 120 0.87 -4.98 -10.89
C SER A 120 0.61 -5.67 -12.23
N SER A 121 1.42 -6.67 -12.58
CA SER A 121 1.21 -7.42 -13.82
C SER A 121 -0.15 -8.14 -13.81
N HIS A 122 -0.88 -8.01 -14.90
CA HIS A 122 -2.21 -8.62 -15.08
C HIS A 122 -2.19 -9.92 -15.90
N GLU A 123 -1.03 -10.29 -16.44
CA GLU A 123 -0.90 -11.51 -17.24
C GLU A 123 -0.93 -12.79 -16.40
N ASP A 124 -0.64 -12.68 -15.12
CA ASP A 124 -0.65 -13.78 -14.17
C ASP A 124 -1.56 -13.42 -12.98
N ALA A 125 -2.62 -14.19 -12.76
CA ALA A 125 -3.55 -13.98 -11.66
C ALA A 125 -2.86 -13.98 -10.27
N ALA A 126 -1.68 -14.60 -10.13
CA ALA A 126 -0.87 -14.56 -8.92
C ALA A 126 -0.18 -13.20 -8.68
N ASN A 127 -0.11 -12.35 -9.68
CA ASN A 127 0.61 -11.07 -9.62
C ASN A 127 -0.30 -9.85 -9.35
N HIS A 128 -1.60 -10.05 -9.15
CA HIS A 128 -2.47 -8.93 -8.80
C HIS A 128 -2.37 -8.58 -7.31
N VAL A 129 -2.61 -7.32 -6.99
CA VAL A 129 -2.60 -6.83 -5.60
C VAL A 129 -3.84 -7.34 -4.86
N SER A 130 -3.72 -8.47 -4.16
CA SER A 130 -4.77 -9.06 -3.32
C SER A 130 -4.77 -8.52 -1.88
N LEU A 131 -3.66 -7.95 -1.47
CA LEU A 131 -3.46 -7.26 -0.20
C LEU A 131 -2.99 -5.84 -0.49
N SER A 132 -3.45 -4.87 0.28
CA SER A 132 -2.73 -3.61 0.37
C SER A 132 -1.68 -3.71 1.47
N VAL A 133 -0.43 -3.41 1.12
CA VAL A 133 0.71 -3.41 2.04
C VAL A 133 1.37 -2.04 1.97
N PHE A 134 1.23 -1.26 3.03
CA PHE A 134 1.77 0.10 3.10
C PHE A 134 2.91 0.13 4.10
N ARG A 135 4.14 0.20 3.61
CA ARG A 135 5.35 0.18 4.42
C ARG A 135 5.87 1.59 4.66
N PHE A 136 6.23 1.86 5.91
CA PHE A 136 6.86 3.07 6.41
C PHE A 136 8.05 2.64 7.28
N ASP A 137 9.24 2.58 6.70
CA ASP A 137 10.47 2.04 7.33
C ASP A 137 10.24 0.65 7.95
N GLN A 138 10.21 0.57 9.28
CA GLN A 138 10.00 -0.66 10.05
C GLN A 138 8.56 -0.87 10.51
N GLN A 139 7.61 -0.16 9.92
CA GLN A 139 6.19 -0.32 10.18
C GLN A 139 5.43 -0.66 8.90
N VAL A 140 4.40 -1.46 9.00
CA VAL A 140 3.56 -1.83 7.87
C VAL A 140 2.09 -1.85 8.26
N MET A 141 1.27 -1.33 7.37
CA MET A 141 -0.19 -1.39 7.44
C MET A 141 -0.68 -2.36 6.37
N VAL A 142 -1.44 -3.37 6.76
CA VAL A 142 -1.88 -4.44 5.85
C VAL A 142 -3.40 -4.51 5.83
N THR A 143 -3.98 -4.43 4.64
CA THR A 143 -5.42 -4.61 4.41
C THR A 143 -5.65 -5.79 3.47
N PRO A 144 -6.15 -6.94 3.94
CA PRO A 144 -6.60 -8.01 3.06
C PRO A 144 -7.87 -7.58 2.31
N HIS A 145 -7.92 -7.80 1.00
CA HIS A 145 -9.09 -7.48 0.19
C HIS A 145 -10.09 -8.64 0.27
N LEU A 146 -11.14 -8.48 1.05
CA LEU A 146 -12.18 -9.49 1.19
C LEU A 146 -13.11 -9.49 -0.03
N ALA A 147 -13.71 -10.65 -0.32
CA ALA A 147 -14.38 -10.94 -1.59
C ALA A 147 -15.45 -9.91 -2.01
N ARG A 148 -16.19 -9.35 -1.06
CA ARG A 148 -17.29 -8.39 -1.32
C ARG A 148 -17.10 -7.02 -0.69
N LEU A 149 -16.01 -6.81 0.04
CA LEU A 149 -15.77 -5.55 0.72
C LEU A 149 -14.83 -4.67 -0.11
N VAL A 150 -15.12 -3.39 -0.14
CA VAL A 150 -14.18 -2.39 -0.62
C VAL A 150 -13.05 -2.20 0.37
N GLY A 151 -11.92 -1.63 -0.08
CA GLY A 151 -10.72 -1.53 0.75
C GLY A 151 -10.92 -0.79 2.08
N HIS A 152 -11.81 0.22 2.13
CA HIS A 152 -12.07 0.97 3.37
C HIS A 152 -12.91 0.19 4.39
N ASP A 153 -13.67 -0.82 3.96
CA ASP A 153 -14.47 -1.70 4.82
C ASP A 153 -13.75 -3.01 5.17
N SER A 154 -12.57 -3.23 4.61
CA SER A 154 -11.75 -4.41 4.89
C SER A 154 -10.90 -4.20 6.14
N PRO A 155 -10.57 -5.27 6.89
CA PRO A 155 -9.76 -5.19 8.09
C PRO A 155 -8.40 -4.54 7.85
N LEU A 156 -7.81 -3.94 8.89
CA LEU A 156 -6.48 -3.36 8.85
C LEU A 156 -5.64 -3.88 10.01
N LEU A 157 -4.43 -4.31 9.72
CA LEU A 157 -3.41 -4.68 10.68
C LEU A 157 -2.28 -3.65 10.65
N HIS A 158 -1.91 -3.11 11.80
CA HIS A 158 -0.71 -2.29 11.97
C HIS A 158 0.37 -3.15 12.64
N LEU A 159 1.47 -3.38 11.95
CA LEU A 159 2.59 -4.18 12.44
C LEU A 159 3.84 -3.31 12.54
N ARG A 160 4.69 -3.65 13.51
CA ARG A 160 6.04 -3.11 13.67
C ARG A 160 7.03 -4.26 13.72
N ARG A 161 8.09 -4.18 12.93
CA ARG A 161 9.15 -5.18 12.92
C ARG A 161 9.80 -5.32 14.30
N GLN A 162 9.89 -6.54 14.82
CA GLN A 162 10.51 -6.84 16.11
C GLN A 162 11.72 -7.79 15.97
N GLY A 163 11.89 -8.41 14.82
CA GLY A 163 12.96 -9.36 14.53
C GLY A 163 12.83 -9.87 13.10
N ASP A 164 13.67 -10.83 12.75
CA ASP A 164 13.68 -11.41 11.40
C ASP A 164 12.62 -12.51 11.27
N ALA A 165 12.10 -12.68 10.07
CA ALA A 165 11.15 -13.72 9.66
C ALA A 165 9.78 -13.66 10.37
N GLY A 166 9.35 -12.47 10.84
CA GLY A 166 8.04 -12.22 11.44
C GLY A 166 6.93 -11.96 10.41
N MET A 167 5.75 -11.58 10.88
CA MET A 167 4.63 -11.20 10.01
C MET A 167 4.96 -9.97 9.16
N PHE A 168 5.67 -8.99 9.75
CA PHE A 168 6.15 -7.83 9.01
C PHE A 168 6.94 -8.25 7.78
N ASP A 169 7.95 -9.11 7.96
CA ASP A 169 8.80 -9.56 6.85
C ASP A 169 7.99 -10.31 5.79
N ARG A 170 7.03 -11.16 6.17
CA ARG A 170 6.18 -11.92 5.23
C ARG A 170 5.35 -11.02 4.33
N PHE A 171 4.74 -9.97 4.89
CA PHE A 171 3.96 -9.04 4.09
C PHE A 171 4.84 -8.15 3.21
N VAL A 172 6.00 -7.75 3.71
CA VAL A 172 6.95 -6.97 2.93
C VAL A 172 7.54 -7.80 1.78
N GLU A 173 7.96 -9.05 2.04
CA GLU A 173 8.43 -9.99 1.01
C GLU A 173 7.39 -10.18 -0.11
N HIS A 174 6.13 -10.38 0.25
CA HIS A 174 5.03 -10.47 -0.72
C HIS A 174 4.92 -9.20 -1.59
N ALA A 175 4.95 -8.03 -0.97
CA ALA A 175 4.87 -6.76 -1.72
C ALA A 175 6.11 -6.55 -2.62
N GLU A 176 7.32 -6.93 -2.17
CA GLU A 176 8.55 -6.84 -2.97
C GLU A 176 8.53 -7.84 -4.15
N GLU A 177 7.94 -9.01 -3.98
CA GLU A 177 7.74 -9.97 -5.07
C GLU A 177 6.82 -9.39 -6.15
N LEU A 178 5.69 -8.81 -5.75
CA LEU A 178 4.79 -8.10 -6.67
C LEU A 178 5.48 -6.93 -7.37
N TRP A 179 6.33 -6.19 -6.64
CA TRP A 179 7.13 -5.11 -7.21
C TRP A 179 8.07 -5.60 -8.31
N THR A 180 8.78 -6.70 -8.04
CA THR A 180 9.76 -7.27 -8.98
C THR A 180 9.12 -7.69 -10.29
N ARG A 181 7.90 -8.20 -10.23
CA ARG A 181 7.11 -8.63 -11.39
C ARG A 181 6.31 -7.48 -12.03
N GLY A 182 6.20 -6.35 -11.36
CA GLY A 182 5.43 -5.20 -11.82
C GLY A 182 6.04 -4.51 -13.04
N LEU A 183 5.17 -3.92 -13.87
CA LEU A 183 5.56 -3.18 -15.07
C LEU A 183 5.78 -1.70 -14.70
N PRO A 184 6.94 -1.10 -15.05
CA PRO A 184 7.18 0.32 -14.81
C PRO A 184 6.09 1.19 -15.45
N ILE A 185 5.60 2.18 -14.72
CA ILE A 185 4.73 3.22 -15.28
C ILE A 185 5.66 4.23 -15.95
N THR A 186 5.72 4.14 -17.27
CA THR A 186 6.41 5.14 -18.11
C THR A 186 5.45 6.28 -18.43
N ALA A 187 5.97 7.51 -18.41
CA ALA A 187 5.21 8.69 -18.88
C ALA A 187 4.96 8.61 -20.35
#